data_2afb6194ff12fa9b90e3b5239acf6875
#
_entry.id   2afb6194ff12fa9b90e3b5239acf6875
#
_cell.length_a   1.000
_cell.length_b   1.000
_cell.length_c   1.000
_cell.angle_alpha   90.00
_cell.angle_beta   90.00
_cell.angle_gamma   90.00
#
_symmetry.space_group_name_H-M   'P 1'
#
loop_
_entity.id
_entity.type
_entity.pdbx_description
1 polymer ?
#
loop_
_entity_poly.entity_id
_entity_poly.type
_entity_poly.pdbx_seq_one_letter_code
_entity_poly.pdbx_strand_id
1 'polypeptide(L)' 'MATAQMAALTLRLECDLRHGLAEPTIAREAAGPVLSLVHGQTYLRLALSEHSLRALGLAILASIGSEG' A
#
# COMPACT_ATOMS: atom_id res chain seq x y z
N MET A 1 -26.97 -13.90 -5.97
CA MET A 1 -27.15 -12.65 -6.51
C MET A 1 -26.51 -11.53 -5.79
N ALA A 2 -26.45 -11.58 -4.50
CA ALA A 2 -25.77 -10.52 -3.76
C ALA A 2 -24.31 -10.39 -4.14
N THR A 3 -23.68 -11.49 -4.48
CA THR A 3 -22.27 -11.46 -4.82
C THR A 3 -21.97 -10.62 -6.04
N ALA A 4 -22.89 -10.61 -6.99
CA ALA A 4 -22.65 -9.84 -8.19
C ALA A 4 -22.56 -8.36 -7.88
N GLN A 5 -23.25 -7.92 -6.85
CA GLN A 5 -23.24 -6.53 -6.50
C GLN A 5 -22.02 -6.14 -5.73
N MET A 6 -21.43 -7.10 -5.04
CA MET A 6 -20.20 -6.82 -4.32
C MET A 6 -19.08 -6.38 -5.25
N ALA A 7 -19.09 -6.91 -6.48
CA ALA A 7 -18.05 -6.58 -7.43
C ALA A 7 -18.08 -5.12 -7.81
N ALA A 8 -19.20 -4.44 -7.60
CA ALA A 8 -19.31 -3.04 -7.96
C ALA A 8 -18.89 -2.09 -6.85
N LEU A 9 -18.58 -2.62 -5.68
CA LEU A 9 -18.19 -1.77 -4.57
C LEU A 9 -16.79 -1.20 -4.79
N THR A 10 -16.67 0.09 -4.51
CA THR A 10 -15.38 0.77 -4.53
C THR A 10 -15.08 1.21 -3.12
N LEU A 11 -13.93 0.77 -2.62
CA LEU A 11 -13.48 1.18 -1.30
C LEU A 11 -12.44 2.27 -1.45
N ARG A 12 -12.67 3.38 -0.77
CA ARG A 12 -11.72 4.49 -0.80
C ARG A 12 -11.21 4.73 0.60
N LEU A 13 -9.89 4.72 0.73
CA LEU A 13 -9.23 4.95 2.00
C LEU A 13 -8.23 6.07 1.83
N GLU A 14 -8.24 7.02 2.76
CA GLU A 14 -7.30 8.13 2.70
C GLU A 14 -6.69 8.34 4.07
N CYS A 15 -5.37 8.43 4.10
CA CYS A 15 -4.62 8.74 5.29
C CYS A 15 -3.64 9.84 4.96
N ASP A 16 -3.60 10.87 5.80
CA ASP A 16 -2.63 11.93 5.61
C ASP A 16 -1.49 11.71 6.60
N LEU A 17 -0.34 11.29 6.07
CA LEU A 17 0.82 10.98 6.89
C LEU A 17 1.97 11.94 6.61
N ARG A 18 1.66 13.16 6.22
CA ARG A 18 2.70 14.10 5.82
C ARG A 18 3.42 14.75 6.99
N HIS A 19 2.84 14.69 8.18
CA HIS A 19 3.49 15.26 9.36
C HIS A 19 4.36 14.20 10.01
N GLY A 20 5.65 14.40 9.99
CA GLY A 20 6.59 13.44 10.56
C GLY A 20 7.00 12.40 9.55
N LEU A 21 7.56 11.33 10.03
CA LEU A 21 8.10 10.27 9.20
C LEU A 21 7.19 9.04 9.24
N ALA A 22 6.77 8.61 8.09
CA ALA A 22 6.07 7.34 7.95
C ALA A 22 7.10 6.27 7.62
N GLU A 23 7.24 5.27 8.48
CA GLU A 23 8.27 4.25 8.33
C GLU A 23 7.72 3.04 7.61
N PRO A 24 8.23 2.73 6.43
CA PRO A 24 7.76 1.58 5.67
C PRO A 24 8.52 0.31 6.05
N THR A 25 7.83 -0.80 6.01
CA THR A 25 8.43 -2.10 6.23
C THR A 25 7.76 -3.09 5.30
N ILE A 26 8.55 -4.01 4.75
CA ILE A 26 7.99 -5.06 3.92
C ILE A 26 8.33 -6.40 4.55
N ALA A 27 7.30 -7.15 4.90
CA ALA A 27 7.46 -8.47 5.47
C ALA A 27 7.03 -9.52 4.45
N ARG A 28 7.70 -10.65 4.47
CA ARG A 28 7.37 -11.77 3.61
C ARG A 28 6.60 -12.80 4.42
N GLU A 29 5.33 -12.94 4.12
CA GLU A 29 4.48 -13.93 4.77
C GLU A 29 4.18 -15.05 3.81
N ALA A 30 3.59 -16.12 4.31
CA ALA A 30 3.33 -17.29 3.48
C ALA A 30 2.42 -16.95 2.31
N ALA A 31 1.48 -16.06 2.50
CA ALA A 31 0.53 -15.69 1.46
C ALA A 31 1.07 -14.60 0.53
N GLY A 32 2.23 -14.02 0.83
CA GLY A 32 2.81 -13.00 -0.01
C GLY A 32 3.34 -11.82 0.79
N PRO A 33 3.82 -10.79 0.12
CA PRO A 33 4.40 -9.66 0.82
C PRO A 33 3.35 -8.77 1.47
N VAL A 34 3.74 -8.15 2.57
CA VAL A 34 2.88 -7.22 3.29
C VAL A 34 3.66 -5.94 3.50
N LEU A 35 3.11 -4.85 3.00
CA LEU A 35 3.69 -3.53 3.22
C LEU A 35 3.03 -2.90 4.43
N SER A 36 3.83 -2.40 5.34
CA SER A 36 3.33 -1.73 6.53
C SER A 36 3.91 -0.33 6.61
N LEU A 37 3.10 0.60 7.09
CA LEU A 37 3.54 1.96 7.36
C LEU A 37 3.18 2.29 8.79
N VAL A 38 4.15 2.78 9.54
CA VAL A 38 3.95 3.20 10.92
C VAL A 38 4.19 4.68 11.00
N HIS A 39 3.21 5.40 11.54
CA HIS A 39 3.31 6.86 11.65
C HIS A 39 2.60 7.25 12.94
N GLY A 40 3.39 7.50 14.00
CA GLY A 40 2.81 7.77 15.30
C GLY A 40 1.98 6.59 15.78
N GLN A 41 0.71 6.84 16.01
CA GLN A 41 -0.20 5.78 16.42
C GLN A 41 -0.93 5.15 15.26
N THR A 42 -0.64 5.60 14.06
CA THR A 42 -1.27 5.05 12.86
C THR A 42 -0.46 3.88 12.34
N TYR A 43 -1.14 2.78 12.09
CA TYR A 43 -0.52 1.60 11.53
C TYR A 43 -1.33 1.15 10.34
N LEU A 44 -0.69 1.10 9.19
CA LEU A 44 -1.32 0.71 7.95
C LEU A 44 -0.69 -0.57 7.46
N ARG A 45 -1.52 -1.53 7.09
CA ARG A 45 -1.02 -2.83 6.64
C ARG A 45 -1.69 -3.17 5.33
N LEU A 46 -0.89 -3.43 4.31
CA LEU A 46 -1.37 -3.73 2.97
C LEU A 46 -0.79 -5.04 2.51
N ALA A 47 -1.65 -6.04 2.36
CA ALA A 47 -1.22 -7.33 1.82
C ALA A 47 -1.32 -7.25 0.30
N LEU A 48 -0.22 -7.52 -0.38
CA LEU A 48 -0.13 -7.31 -1.82
C LEU A 48 0.35 -8.58 -2.51
N SER A 49 0.06 -8.67 -3.80
CA SER A 49 0.69 -9.68 -4.63
C SER A 49 2.10 -9.21 -4.98
N GLU A 50 2.95 -10.15 -5.41
CA GLU A 50 4.29 -9.77 -5.88
C GLU A 50 4.19 -8.77 -7.03
N HIS A 51 3.22 -8.99 -7.90
CA HIS A 51 3.04 -8.11 -9.04
C HIS A 51 2.69 -6.69 -8.59
N SER A 52 1.77 -6.58 -7.64
CA SER A 52 1.36 -5.27 -7.14
C SER A 52 2.49 -4.59 -6.37
N LEU A 53 3.25 -5.35 -5.60
CA LEU A 53 4.37 -4.78 -4.87
C LEU A 53 5.40 -4.21 -5.84
N ARG A 54 5.68 -4.94 -6.92
CA ARG A 54 6.63 -4.46 -7.92
C ARG A 54 6.12 -3.20 -8.60
N ALA A 55 4.83 -3.16 -8.95
CA ALA A 55 4.25 -2.00 -9.58
C ALA A 55 4.32 -0.79 -8.67
N LEU A 56 4.06 -0.99 -7.38
CA LEU A 56 4.14 0.08 -6.41
C LEU A 56 5.56 0.61 -6.31
N GLY A 57 6.54 -0.31 -6.22
CA GLY A 57 7.93 0.09 -6.14
C GLY A 57 8.39 0.89 -7.35
N LEU A 58 8.00 0.44 -8.54
CA LEU A 58 8.36 1.15 -9.77
C LEU A 58 7.72 2.53 -9.82
N ALA A 59 6.47 2.64 -9.37
CA ALA A 59 5.80 3.92 -9.38
C ALA A 59 6.48 4.90 -8.42
N ILE A 60 6.89 4.41 -7.25
CA ILE A 60 7.58 5.26 -6.30
C ILE A 60 8.92 5.72 -6.86
N LEU A 61 9.69 4.80 -7.43
CA LEU A 61 10.98 5.13 -7.97
C LEU A 61 10.87 6.11 -9.15
N ALA A 62 9.86 5.94 -9.97
CA ALA A 62 9.65 6.85 -11.09
C ALA A 62 9.33 8.25 -10.60
N SER A 63 8.54 8.34 -9.54
CA SER A 63 8.20 9.64 -8.97
C SER A 63 9.42 10.35 -8.42
N ILE A 64 10.27 9.61 -7.70
CA ILE A 64 11.48 10.20 -7.12
C ILE A 64 12.50 10.48 -8.22
N GLY A 65 12.64 9.57 -9.15
CA GLY A 65 13.63 9.73 -10.21
C GLY A 65 13.36 10.91 -11.11
N SER A 66 12.11 11.28 -11.27
CA SER A 66 11.79 12.40 -12.15
C SER A 66 12.27 13.71 -11.59
N GLU A 67 12.67 13.72 -10.33
CA GLU A 67 13.24 14.91 -9.73
C GLU A 67 14.66 15.17 -10.17
N GLY A 68 15.35 14.12 -10.43
CA GLY A 68 16.72 14.24 -10.80
C GLY A 68 16.89 14.65 -12.23
#